data_246ab56d9d00ec9f431c03d47ccf9f9f
#
_entry.id   246ab56d9d00ec9f431c03d47ccf9f9f
#
_cell.length_a   1.000
_cell.length_b   1.000
_cell.length_c   1.000
_cell.angle_alpha   90.00
_cell.angle_beta   90.00
_cell.angle_gamma   90.00
#
_symmetry.space_group_name_H-M   'P 1'
#
loop_
_entity.id
_entity.type
_entity.pdbx_description
1 polymer ?
#
loop_
_entity_poly.entity_id
_entity_poly.type
_entity_poly.pdbx_seq_one_letter_code
_entity_poly.pdbx_strand_id
1 'polypeptide(L)'
;MTDEIRGVPRGEATVPLSVLDLATVGAGDTPADALRTSTELARRAEQWGYHRFWVAEHHGMPSVASSSPAVIIAHLGANTSTIRLGSGGVMLPNHAPLVVAEQFGTLHALHPGRIDLGLGRAPGTDQATARALRREATPDADDFPRQLTDLIGFLDDAHPAGSPYERIRAVPGEASAPGSGRPPIWLLGSSGFSARLSGLLGLPFAFAHHFSAANTVPALDLYRSSFRPSAVLDRPYAMIGVGAVAADTAHEARRRALTGALGMLRLRRGQPAPLPTPEEAEAHPYSEVERGFVEDWLSNVVHGDPATVRAGLEALRERTGADELMITTSVHGGPARLRSYELIAEAFGMLRERGPERAIA
;
A
#
# COMPACT_ATOMS: atom_id res chain seq x y z
N MET A 1 -0.96 -21.24 1.63
CA MET A 1 -0.91 -19.95 0.88
C MET A 1 -2.23 -19.20 0.82
N THR A 2 -3.40 -19.86 0.62
CA THR A 2 -4.72 -19.20 0.63
C THR A 2 -5.04 -18.49 1.95
N ASP A 3 -4.76 -19.10 3.09
CA ASP A 3 -5.04 -18.51 4.42
C ASP A 3 -4.05 -17.37 4.76
N GLU A 4 -2.84 -17.40 4.22
CA GLU A 4 -1.84 -16.34 4.39
C GLU A 4 -2.21 -15.04 3.67
N ILE A 5 -2.91 -15.14 2.54
CA ILE A 5 -3.36 -13.98 1.76
C ILE A 5 -4.58 -13.34 2.41
N ARG A 6 -5.52 -14.18 2.88
CA ARG A 6 -6.81 -13.73 3.42
C ARG A 6 -6.66 -13.28 4.86
N GLY A 7 -7.00 -12.02 5.09
CA GLY A 7 -7.11 -11.49 6.44
C GLY A 7 -8.33 -12.04 7.17
N VAL A 8 -8.20 -12.22 8.47
CA VAL A 8 -9.33 -12.51 9.35
C VAL A 8 -9.71 -11.23 10.07
N PRO A 9 -10.97 -10.77 10.00
CA PRO A 9 -11.43 -9.61 10.75
C PRO A 9 -11.18 -9.82 12.26
N ARG A 10 -10.82 -8.74 12.96
CA ARG A 10 -10.57 -8.76 14.40
C ARG A 10 -11.62 -7.93 15.14
N GLY A 11 -11.99 -8.38 16.33
CA GLY A 11 -13.00 -7.71 17.13
C GLY A 11 -14.34 -7.64 16.40
N GLU A 12 -14.93 -6.45 16.34
CA GLU A 12 -16.18 -6.16 15.65
C GLU A 12 -16.00 -5.82 14.16
N ALA A 13 -14.76 -5.85 13.63
CA ALA A 13 -14.49 -5.54 12.26
C ALA A 13 -15.17 -6.54 11.33
N THR A 14 -15.95 -6.04 10.37
CA THR A 14 -16.64 -6.85 9.35
C THR A 14 -15.74 -7.19 8.15
N VAL A 15 -14.56 -6.55 8.06
CA VAL A 15 -13.56 -6.67 7.01
C VAL A 15 -12.17 -6.46 7.60
N PRO A 16 -11.13 -7.18 7.12
CA PRO A 16 -9.76 -6.87 7.50
C PRO A 16 -9.37 -5.45 7.12
N LEU A 17 -8.74 -4.73 8.05
CA LEU A 17 -8.15 -3.43 7.80
C LEU A 17 -6.64 -3.54 7.73
N SER A 18 -6.03 -2.85 6.77
CA SER A 18 -4.58 -2.81 6.54
C SER A 18 -4.11 -1.37 6.37
N VAL A 19 -2.80 -1.15 6.44
CA VAL A 19 -2.18 0.17 6.33
C VAL A 19 -1.35 0.25 5.06
N LEU A 20 -1.52 1.35 4.28
CA LEU A 20 -0.58 1.77 3.24
C LEU A 20 0.12 3.04 3.72
N ASP A 21 1.41 2.93 3.94
CA ASP A 21 2.24 4.03 4.40
C ASP A 21 3.17 4.55 3.30
N LEU A 22 3.22 5.87 3.18
CA LEU A 22 4.10 6.57 2.24
C LEU A 22 5.34 7.14 2.91
N ALA A 23 5.51 6.95 4.21
CA ALA A 23 6.50 7.68 5.01
C ALA A 23 6.42 9.20 4.74
N THR A 24 5.24 9.76 4.95
CA THR A 24 4.91 11.14 4.57
C THR A 24 5.77 12.15 5.32
N VAL A 25 6.44 13.03 4.57
CA VAL A 25 7.25 14.13 5.08
C VAL A 25 6.37 15.39 5.13
N GLY A 26 6.14 15.91 6.33
CA GLY A 26 5.41 17.16 6.55
C GLY A 26 6.32 18.39 6.48
N ALA A 27 5.73 19.56 6.31
CA ALA A 27 6.43 20.84 6.45
C ALA A 27 7.07 20.92 7.86
N GLY A 28 8.35 21.21 7.92
CA GLY A 28 9.13 21.22 9.17
C GLY A 28 9.71 19.86 9.57
N ASP A 29 9.29 18.75 8.97
CA ASP A 29 9.84 17.43 9.22
C ASP A 29 11.01 17.11 8.27
N THR A 30 11.87 16.18 8.69
CA THR A 30 12.88 15.56 7.82
C THR A 30 12.41 14.20 7.31
N PRO A 31 12.99 13.67 6.22
CA PRO A 31 12.74 12.28 5.82
C PRO A 31 13.03 11.24 6.92
N ALA A 32 14.03 11.52 7.79
CA ALA A 32 14.34 10.67 8.93
C ALA A 32 13.21 10.67 9.99
N ASP A 33 12.54 11.81 10.21
CA ASP A 33 11.39 11.91 11.10
C ASP A 33 10.21 11.10 10.54
N ALA A 34 9.97 11.20 9.23
CA ALA A 34 8.94 10.43 8.55
C ALA A 34 9.17 8.91 8.68
N LEU A 35 10.39 8.43 8.48
CA LEU A 35 10.75 7.02 8.63
C LEU A 35 10.64 6.52 10.08
N ARG A 36 11.00 7.36 11.07
CA ARG A 36 10.76 7.05 12.49
C ARG A 36 9.27 6.94 12.79
N THR A 37 8.46 7.84 12.26
CA THR A 37 7.00 7.80 12.39
C THR A 37 6.42 6.54 11.74
N SER A 38 6.92 6.14 10.57
CA SER A 38 6.51 4.89 9.90
C SER A 38 6.83 3.66 10.75
N THR A 39 8.00 3.64 11.41
CA THR A 39 8.38 2.55 12.32
C THR A 39 7.43 2.47 13.52
N GLU A 40 7.13 3.60 14.16
CA GLU A 40 6.17 3.64 15.28
C GLU A 40 4.76 3.26 14.82
N LEU A 41 4.33 3.74 13.65
CA LEU A 41 3.03 3.38 13.10
C LEU A 41 2.91 1.87 12.84
N ALA A 42 3.96 1.23 12.30
CA ALA A 42 3.94 -0.22 12.08
C ALA A 42 3.81 -1.01 13.39
N ARG A 43 4.54 -0.61 14.43
CA ARG A 43 4.41 -1.20 15.78
C ARG A 43 3.02 -1.02 16.36
N ARG A 44 2.45 0.19 16.23
CA ARG A 44 1.09 0.46 16.71
C ARG A 44 0.03 -0.26 15.88
N ALA A 45 0.17 -0.30 14.57
CA ALA A 45 -0.75 -1.03 13.70
C ALA A 45 -0.80 -2.52 14.06
N GLU A 46 0.34 -3.14 14.38
CA GLU A 46 0.39 -4.50 14.92
C GLU A 46 -0.39 -4.64 16.22
N GLN A 47 -0.17 -3.73 17.18
CA GLN A 47 -0.86 -3.71 18.50
C GLN A 47 -2.36 -3.48 18.35
N TRP A 48 -2.75 -2.58 17.44
CA TRP A 48 -4.15 -2.26 17.15
C TRP A 48 -4.87 -3.34 16.34
N GLY A 49 -4.15 -4.33 15.81
CA GLY A 49 -4.74 -5.46 15.13
C GLY A 49 -4.97 -5.28 13.64
N TYR A 50 -4.32 -4.32 12.99
CA TYR A 50 -4.28 -4.26 11.54
C TYR A 50 -3.67 -5.55 10.96
N HIS A 51 -4.20 -5.97 9.79
CA HIS A 51 -3.79 -7.23 9.19
C HIS A 51 -2.42 -7.13 8.53
N ARG A 52 -2.17 -6.06 7.75
CA ARG A 52 -0.89 -5.83 7.09
C ARG A 52 -0.49 -4.36 7.09
N PHE A 53 0.80 -4.13 6.89
CA PHE A 53 1.40 -2.82 6.74
C PHE A 53 2.26 -2.82 5.48
N TRP A 54 1.82 -2.09 4.45
CA TRP A 54 2.54 -1.96 3.20
C TRP A 54 3.16 -0.58 3.08
N VAL A 55 4.33 -0.52 2.42
CA VAL A 55 5.01 0.74 2.10
C VAL A 55 5.00 0.97 0.60
N ALA A 56 4.76 2.21 0.19
CA ALA A 56 4.74 2.61 -1.21
C ALA A 56 6.17 2.76 -1.78
N GLU A 57 6.29 2.90 -3.09
CA GLU A 57 7.52 3.33 -3.78
C GLU A 57 7.24 4.59 -4.58
N HIS A 58 7.90 5.68 -4.19
CA HIS A 58 7.90 6.93 -4.93
C HIS A 58 9.30 7.54 -4.92
N HIS A 59 9.70 8.14 -6.05
CA HIS A 59 11.01 8.72 -6.23
C HIS A 59 10.89 10.21 -6.59
N GLY A 60 11.87 11.02 -6.16
CA GLY A 60 11.90 12.44 -6.47
C GLY A 60 10.78 13.28 -5.84
N MET A 61 10.05 12.76 -4.84
CA MET A 61 8.93 13.44 -4.19
C MET A 61 9.33 13.96 -2.80
N PRO A 62 9.36 15.30 -2.58
CA PRO A 62 9.74 15.88 -1.29
C PRO A 62 8.82 15.49 -0.12
N SER A 63 7.57 15.12 -0.40
CA SER A 63 6.57 14.71 0.59
C SER A 63 6.61 13.23 0.95
N VAL A 64 7.50 12.41 0.33
CA VAL A 64 7.50 10.96 0.50
C VAL A 64 8.91 10.45 0.72
N ALA A 65 9.17 9.83 1.87
CA ALA A 65 10.45 9.21 2.17
C ALA A 65 10.52 7.72 1.78
N SER A 66 9.40 7.13 1.34
CA SER A 66 9.32 5.72 0.93
C SER A 66 9.77 5.55 -0.52
N SER A 67 11.08 5.43 -0.74
CA SER A 67 11.68 5.22 -2.06
C SER A 67 12.32 3.83 -2.24
N SER A 68 12.50 3.07 -1.16
CA SER A 68 13.17 1.77 -1.17
C SER A 68 12.39 0.76 -0.34
N PRO A 69 11.28 0.21 -0.88
CA PRO A 69 10.39 -0.66 -0.11
C PRO A 69 11.11 -1.82 0.57
N ALA A 70 11.99 -2.55 -0.13
CA ALA A 70 12.68 -3.70 0.44
C ALA A 70 13.54 -3.32 1.68
N VAL A 71 14.22 -2.17 1.65
CA VAL A 71 15.02 -1.68 2.78
C VAL A 71 14.13 -1.31 3.97
N ILE A 72 13.03 -0.60 3.70
CA ILE A 72 12.08 -0.18 4.75
C ILE A 72 11.41 -1.43 5.36
N ILE A 73 10.96 -2.38 4.54
CA ILE A 73 10.34 -3.63 5.00
C ILE A 73 11.31 -4.45 5.88
N ALA A 74 12.60 -4.54 5.52
CA ALA A 74 13.61 -5.20 6.35
C ALA A 74 13.71 -4.56 7.73
N HIS A 75 13.74 -3.21 7.78
CA HIS A 75 13.76 -2.46 9.03
C HIS A 75 12.48 -2.68 9.85
N LEU A 76 11.31 -2.60 9.22
CA LEU A 76 10.02 -2.82 9.89
C LEU A 76 9.87 -4.26 10.37
N GLY A 77 10.38 -5.23 9.63
CA GLY A 77 10.38 -6.64 10.01
C GLY A 77 11.14 -6.92 11.31
N ALA A 78 12.28 -6.23 11.50
CA ALA A 78 13.06 -6.30 12.73
C ALA A 78 12.39 -5.56 13.92
N ASN A 79 11.38 -4.71 13.65
CA ASN A 79 10.69 -3.88 14.64
C ASN A 79 9.25 -4.33 14.93
N THR A 80 8.78 -5.40 14.30
CA THR A 80 7.44 -5.99 14.46
C THR A 80 7.55 -7.52 14.52
N SER A 81 6.51 -8.21 14.97
CA SER A 81 6.58 -9.66 15.24
C SER A 81 5.56 -10.47 14.45
N THR A 82 4.37 -9.96 14.21
CA THR A 82 3.23 -10.72 13.67
C THR A 82 2.53 -10.08 12.48
N ILE A 83 2.54 -8.76 12.38
CA ILE A 83 1.89 -8.04 11.27
C ILE A 83 2.56 -8.41 9.95
N ARG A 84 1.75 -8.62 8.90
CA ARG A 84 2.28 -8.83 7.56
C ARG A 84 2.86 -7.53 7.03
N LEU A 85 3.98 -7.61 6.35
CA LEU A 85 4.70 -6.47 5.77
C LEU A 85 4.80 -6.64 4.26
N GLY A 86 4.68 -5.56 3.53
CA GLY A 86 4.77 -5.68 2.08
C GLY A 86 4.99 -4.35 1.36
N SER A 87 5.11 -4.46 0.06
CA SER A 87 5.17 -3.29 -0.84
C SER A 87 3.80 -2.98 -1.43
N GLY A 88 3.44 -1.72 -1.43
CA GLY A 88 2.20 -1.23 -2.01
C GLY A 88 2.42 -0.11 -3.04
N GLY A 89 3.31 -0.37 -4.04
CA GLY A 89 4.04 -1.56 -4.50
C GLY A 89 5.51 -1.28 -4.85
N VAL A 90 6.22 -2.36 -5.22
CA VAL A 90 7.42 -2.20 -6.03
C VAL A 90 6.99 -1.81 -7.44
N MET A 91 7.54 -0.72 -7.96
CA MET A 91 7.30 -0.29 -9.34
C MET A 91 8.22 -1.09 -10.26
N LEU A 92 7.79 -2.32 -10.62
CA LEU A 92 8.61 -3.32 -11.32
C LEU A 92 9.34 -2.78 -12.55
N PRO A 93 8.78 -1.87 -13.39
CA PRO A 93 9.51 -1.30 -14.51
C PRO A 93 10.79 -0.53 -14.13
N ASN A 94 10.93 -0.09 -12.89
CA ASN A 94 12.14 0.60 -12.41
C ASN A 94 13.28 -0.37 -12.04
N HIS A 95 13.00 -1.66 -11.94
CA HIS A 95 13.91 -2.66 -11.35
C HIS A 95 14.21 -3.81 -12.31
N ALA A 96 15.35 -4.47 -12.12
CA ALA A 96 15.61 -5.77 -12.72
C ALA A 96 14.83 -6.85 -11.94
N PRO A 97 14.03 -7.72 -12.62
CA PRO A 97 13.24 -8.75 -11.94
C PRO A 97 14.06 -9.65 -11.01
N LEU A 98 15.28 -10.03 -11.37
CA LEU A 98 16.16 -10.83 -10.50
C LEU A 98 16.48 -10.12 -9.18
N VAL A 99 16.78 -8.82 -9.22
CA VAL A 99 17.08 -8.03 -8.01
C VAL A 99 15.87 -8.00 -7.08
N VAL A 100 14.66 -7.82 -7.62
CA VAL A 100 13.42 -7.85 -6.82
C VAL A 100 13.18 -9.24 -6.23
N ALA A 101 13.43 -10.31 -7.00
CA ALA A 101 13.32 -11.69 -6.52
C ALA A 101 14.27 -11.95 -5.34
N GLU A 102 15.54 -11.55 -5.45
CA GLU A 102 16.53 -11.70 -4.38
C GLU A 102 16.21 -10.87 -3.13
N GLN A 103 15.76 -9.61 -3.31
CA GLN A 103 15.35 -8.76 -2.20
C GLN A 103 14.16 -9.35 -1.43
N PHE A 104 13.11 -9.76 -2.13
CA PHE A 104 11.91 -10.31 -1.49
C PHE A 104 12.10 -11.76 -1.03
N GLY A 105 12.95 -12.53 -1.68
CA GLY A 105 13.43 -13.82 -1.18
C GLY A 105 14.18 -13.68 0.14
N THR A 106 15.07 -12.70 0.24
CA THR A 106 15.78 -12.35 1.50
C THR A 106 14.82 -11.95 2.61
N LEU A 107 13.87 -11.05 2.31
CA LEU A 107 12.84 -10.64 3.27
C LEU A 107 12.01 -11.82 3.75
N HIS A 108 11.60 -12.71 2.84
CA HIS A 108 10.80 -13.88 3.16
C HIS A 108 11.58 -14.88 4.03
N ALA A 109 12.88 -15.08 3.77
CA ALA A 109 13.74 -15.91 4.57
C ALA A 109 13.97 -15.37 5.99
N LEU A 110 14.08 -14.03 6.13
CA LEU A 110 14.23 -13.36 7.43
C LEU A 110 12.93 -13.30 8.23
N HIS A 111 11.78 -13.21 7.55
CA HIS A 111 10.46 -13.03 8.15
C HIS A 111 9.43 -14.00 7.53
N PRO A 112 9.57 -15.32 7.76
CA PRO A 112 8.74 -16.34 7.12
C PRO A 112 7.23 -16.10 7.36
N GLY A 113 6.44 -16.26 6.31
CA GLY A 113 4.98 -16.13 6.38
C GLY A 113 4.44 -14.70 6.53
N ARG A 114 5.31 -13.69 6.62
CA ARG A 114 4.90 -12.29 6.89
C ARG A 114 5.07 -11.33 5.72
N ILE A 115 5.70 -11.75 4.63
CA ILE A 115 6.05 -10.84 3.52
C ILE A 115 5.02 -10.94 2.40
N ASP A 116 4.62 -9.78 1.85
CA ASP A 116 3.81 -9.64 0.64
C ASP A 116 4.61 -8.86 -0.42
N LEU A 117 4.56 -9.30 -1.67
CA LEU A 117 5.15 -8.59 -2.79
C LEU A 117 4.06 -7.97 -3.66
N GLY A 118 3.75 -6.71 -3.41
CA GLY A 118 2.86 -5.93 -4.25
C GLY A 118 3.63 -5.26 -5.40
N LEU A 119 3.13 -5.39 -6.63
CA LEU A 119 3.78 -4.94 -7.85
C LEU A 119 2.93 -3.91 -8.59
N GLY A 120 3.53 -2.76 -8.91
CA GLY A 120 2.95 -1.72 -9.76
C GLY A 120 3.55 -1.70 -11.16
N ARG A 121 2.72 -1.35 -12.16
CA ARG A 121 3.14 -1.19 -13.55
C ARG A 121 3.66 0.22 -13.86
N ALA A 122 3.13 1.24 -13.18
CA ALA A 122 3.53 2.61 -13.40
C ALA A 122 4.93 2.88 -12.79
N PRO A 123 5.73 3.81 -13.34
CA PRO A 123 7.05 4.12 -12.77
C PRO A 123 6.99 4.83 -11.41
N GLY A 124 5.81 5.30 -10.96
CA GLY A 124 5.64 5.97 -9.66
C GLY A 124 6.39 7.31 -9.53
N THR A 125 6.79 7.91 -10.67
CA THR A 125 7.59 9.14 -10.72
C THR A 125 7.49 9.82 -12.09
N ASP A 126 8.15 11.00 -12.24
CA ASP A 126 8.28 11.70 -13.53
C ASP A 126 9.30 11.03 -14.46
N GLN A 127 9.27 11.42 -15.76
CA GLN A 127 10.14 10.82 -16.78
C GLN A 127 11.65 11.04 -16.53
N ALA A 128 12.05 12.17 -15.96
CA ALA A 128 13.47 12.44 -15.72
C ALA A 128 13.99 11.52 -14.62
N THR A 129 13.23 11.37 -13.55
CA THR A 129 13.52 10.46 -12.43
C THR A 129 13.49 9.00 -12.89
N ALA A 130 12.51 8.60 -13.72
CA ALA A 130 12.46 7.25 -14.28
C ALA A 130 13.70 6.90 -15.12
N ARG A 131 14.23 7.85 -15.92
CA ARG A 131 15.51 7.67 -16.64
C ARG A 131 16.72 7.56 -15.70
N ALA A 132 16.72 8.28 -14.57
CA ALA A 132 17.78 8.18 -13.58
C ALA A 132 17.80 6.83 -12.87
N LEU A 133 16.64 6.21 -12.68
CA LEU A 133 16.51 4.89 -12.07
C LEU A 133 16.95 3.77 -13.02
N ARG A 134 16.66 3.90 -14.30
CA ARG A 134 17.03 2.92 -15.33
C ARG A 134 17.84 3.62 -16.43
N ARG A 135 19.12 3.35 -16.51
CA ARG A 135 20.08 4.02 -17.41
C ARG A 135 19.80 3.84 -18.90
N GLU A 136 19.00 2.86 -19.30
CA GLU A 136 18.72 2.57 -20.71
C GLU A 136 17.21 2.41 -20.94
N ALA A 137 16.74 2.97 -22.06
CA ALA A 137 15.39 2.90 -22.62
C ALA A 137 14.23 3.31 -21.68
N THR A 138 13.25 3.98 -22.25
CA THR A 138 11.97 4.27 -21.59
C THR A 138 11.38 2.94 -21.10
N PRO A 139 11.07 2.81 -19.79
CA PRO A 139 10.39 1.61 -19.31
C PRO A 139 9.11 1.42 -20.12
N ASP A 140 9.04 0.35 -20.90
CA ASP A 140 7.85 0.03 -21.65
C ASP A 140 6.86 -0.64 -20.68
N ALA A 141 5.76 0.06 -20.40
CA ALA A 141 4.69 -0.48 -19.56
C ALA A 141 4.06 -1.74 -20.19
N ASP A 142 4.22 -1.92 -21.50
CA ASP A 142 3.73 -3.10 -22.22
C ASP A 142 4.62 -4.33 -21.96
N ASP A 143 5.84 -4.11 -21.46
CA ASP A 143 6.77 -5.17 -21.06
C ASP A 143 6.50 -5.77 -19.66
N PHE A 144 5.60 -5.15 -18.90
CA PHE A 144 5.28 -5.59 -17.54
C PHE A 144 4.88 -7.07 -17.41
N PRO A 145 4.07 -7.67 -18.31
CA PRO A 145 3.75 -9.10 -18.22
C PRO A 145 4.98 -10.00 -18.36
N ARG A 146 5.95 -9.64 -19.21
CA ARG A 146 7.20 -10.37 -19.37
C ARG A 146 8.06 -10.24 -18.11
N GLN A 147 8.24 -9.03 -17.59
CA GLN A 147 8.98 -8.80 -16.35
C GLN A 147 8.37 -9.56 -15.16
N LEU A 148 7.03 -9.64 -15.08
CA LEU A 148 6.33 -10.41 -14.07
C LEU A 148 6.60 -11.92 -14.23
N THR A 149 6.59 -12.43 -15.47
CA THR A 149 6.92 -13.83 -15.76
C THR A 149 8.35 -14.16 -15.36
N ASP A 150 9.30 -13.30 -15.69
CA ASP A 150 10.70 -13.45 -15.31
C ASP A 150 10.86 -13.45 -13.78
N LEU A 151 10.21 -12.51 -13.08
CA LEU A 151 10.23 -12.44 -11.62
C LEU A 151 9.67 -13.70 -10.95
N ILE A 152 8.54 -14.20 -11.43
CA ILE A 152 7.93 -15.44 -10.93
C ILE A 152 8.88 -16.62 -11.20
N GLY A 153 9.47 -16.69 -12.40
CA GLY A 153 10.45 -17.70 -12.77
C GLY A 153 11.65 -17.74 -11.84
N PHE A 154 12.18 -16.59 -11.44
CA PHE A 154 13.27 -16.49 -10.47
C PHE A 154 12.86 -16.90 -9.06
N LEU A 155 11.66 -16.51 -8.60
CA LEU A 155 11.16 -16.84 -7.26
C LEU A 155 10.83 -18.33 -7.11
N ASP A 156 10.24 -18.94 -8.15
CA ASP A 156 9.79 -20.34 -8.15
C ASP A 156 10.87 -21.29 -8.68
N ASP A 157 12.03 -20.78 -9.11
CA ASP A 157 13.07 -21.55 -9.82
C ASP A 157 12.52 -22.33 -11.03
N ALA A 158 11.60 -21.73 -11.73
CA ALA A 158 10.82 -22.36 -12.80
C ALA A 158 10.66 -21.42 -14.01
N HIS A 159 11.68 -21.36 -14.86
CA HIS A 159 11.61 -20.60 -16.10
C HIS A 159 10.98 -21.44 -17.23
N PRO A 160 10.24 -20.81 -18.16
CA PRO A 160 9.79 -21.50 -19.39
C PRO A 160 10.97 -22.09 -20.16
N ALA A 161 10.76 -23.24 -20.81
CA ALA A 161 11.77 -23.86 -21.66
C ALA A 161 12.24 -22.89 -22.77
N GLY A 162 13.56 -22.77 -22.96
CA GLY A 162 14.16 -21.83 -23.91
C GLY A 162 14.30 -20.40 -23.38
N SER A 163 13.98 -20.14 -22.12
CA SER A 163 14.25 -18.87 -21.46
C SER A 163 15.78 -18.63 -21.38
N PRO A 164 16.27 -17.40 -21.64
CA PRO A 164 17.67 -17.06 -21.42
C PRO A 164 18.10 -17.19 -19.96
N TYR A 165 17.14 -17.34 -19.04
CA TYR A 165 17.35 -17.39 -17.58
C TYR A 165 17.28 -18.79 -16.97
N GLU A 166 17.15 -19.87 -17.75
CA GLU A 166 17.05 -21.25 -17.26
C GLU A 166 18.11 -21.65 -16.22
N ARG A 167 19.30 -21.03 -16.31
CA ARG A 167 20.42 -21.31 -15.39
C ARG A 167 20.62 -20.27 -14.30
N ILE A 168 19.78 -19.25 -14.27
CA ILE A 168 19.88 -18.15 -13.30
C ILE A 168 18.87 -18.39 -12.18
N ARG A 169 19.32 -18.32 -10.95
CA ARG A 169 18.51 -18.55 -9.76
C ARG A 169 18.58 -17.36 -8.83
N ALA A 170 17.47 -16.99 -8.24
CA ALA A 170 17.47 -16.05 -7.12
C ALA A 170 17.96 -16.75 -5.84
N VAL A 171 18.78 -16.08 -5.05
CA VAL A 171 19.25 -16.60 -3.75
C VAL A 171 19.12 -15.49 -2.70
N PRO A 172 18.32 -15.70 -1.63
CA PRO A 172 17.47 -16.87 -1.35
C PRO A 172 16.29 -17.01 -2.32
N GLY A 173 15.86 -18.25 -2.57
CA GLY A 173 14.73 -18.61 -3.41
C GLY A 173 14.33 -20.05 -3.12
N GLU A 174 13.33 -20.59 -3.83
CA GLU A 174 12.83 -21.95 -3.61
C GLU A 174 13.96 -23.00 -3.74
N ALA A 175 14.89 -22.83 -4.68
CA ALA A 175 16.02 -23.75 -4.85
C ALA A 175 16.97 -23.79 -3.64
N SER A 176 17.11 -22.68 -2.90
CA SER A 176 18.00 -22.60 -1.72
C SER A 176 17.29 -22.93 -0.40
N ALA A 177 15.95 -22.89 -0.39
CA ALA A 177 15.11 -23.20 0.76
C ALA A 177 13.83 -23.94 0.31
N PRO A 178 13.93 -25.19 -0.17
CA PRO A 178 12.80 -25.92 -0.72
C PRO A 178 11.64 -26.06 0.28
N GLY A 179 10.41 -25.78 -0.19
CA GLY A 179 9.21 -25.83 0.64
C GLY A 179 8.95 -24.57 1.47
N SER A 180 9.82 -23.55 1.40
CA SER A 180 9.57 -22.25 2.03
C SER A 180 8.52 -21.45 1.26
N GLY A 181 8.33 -21.77 -0.02
CA GLY A 181 7.48 -21.02 -0.94
C GLY A 181 8.06 -19.64 -1.26
N ARG A 182 7.29 -18.86 -1.97
CA ARG A 182 7.59 -17.45 -2.23
C ARG A 182 6.61 -16.55 -1.49
N PRO A 183 6.96 -15.26 -1.27
CA PRO A 183 5.98 -14.30 -0.77
C PRO A 183 4.78 -14.21 -1.73
N PRO A 184 3.53 -14.08 -1.23
CA PRO A 184 2.37 -13.81 -2.05
C PRO A 184 2.59 -12.59 -2.94
N ILE A 185 2.36 -12.76 -4.25
CA ILE A 185 2.44 -11.67 -5.24
C ILE A 185 1.05 -11.07 -5.41
N TRP A 186 1.00 -9.75 -5.31
CA TRP A 186 -0.19 -8.94 -5.54
C TRP A 186 0.04 -8.04 -6.75
N LEU A 187 -0.95 -7.92 -7.63
CA LEU A 187 -0.89 -6.89 -8.66
C LEU A 187 -1.68 -5.65 -8.24
N LEU A 188 -1.06 -4.49 -8.38
CA LEU A 188 -1.66 -3.21 -8.06
C LEU A 188 -2.10 -2.48 -9.32
N GLY A 189 -3.19 -1.72 -9.22
CA GLY A 189 -3.65 -0.91 -10.34
C GLY A 189 -4.70 0.12 -9.96
N SER A 190 -4.88 1.09 -10.86
CA SER A 190 -5.95 2.10 -10.83
C SER A 190 -6.81 2.06 -12.09
N SER A 191 -6.67 0.99 -12.90
CA SER A 191 -7.36 0.79 -14.17
C SER A 191 -7.63 -0.69 -14.43
N GLY A 192 -8.32 -0.99 -15.54
CA GLY A 192 -8.69 -2.36 -15.91
C GLY A 192 -7.53 -3.29 -16.29
N PHE A 193 -6.34 -2.78 -16.64
CA PHE A 193 -5.23 -3.62 -17.10
C PHE A 193 -4.77 -4.62 -16.01
N SER A 194 -4.34 -4.11 -14.86
CA SER A 194 -3.89 -4.98 -13.75
C SER A 194 -5.02 -5.83 -13.19
N ALA A 195 -6.26 -5.33 -13.19
CA ALA A 195 -7.44 -6.08 -12.81
C ALA A 195 -7.60 -7.35 -13.67
N ARG A 196 -7.60 -7.19 -15.00
CA ARG A 196 -7.69 -8.31 -15.94
C ARG A 196 -6.51 -9.27 -15.81
N LEU A 197 -5.28 -8.74 -15.73
CA LEU A 197 -4.08 -9.56 -15.62
C LEU A 197 -4.07 -10.38 -14.34
N SER A 198 -4.41 -9.78 -13.18
CA SER A 198 -4.54 -10.49 -11.91
C SER A 198 -5.57 -11.62 -11.99
N GLY A 199 -6.73 -11.33 -12.59
CA GLY A 199 -7.78 -12.33 -12.78
C GLY A 199 -7.33 -13.51 -13.62
N LEU A 200 -6.69 -13.26 -14.78
CA LEU A 200 -6.19 -14.31 -15.67
C LEU A 200 -5.10 -15.19 -15.03
N LEU A 201 -4.28 -14.60 -14.14
CA LEU A 201 -3.20 -15.30 -13.43
C LEU A 201 -3.66 -15.94 -12.10
N GLY A 202 -4.91 -15.71 -11.68
CA GLY A 202 -5.41 -16.18 -10.40
C GLY A 202 -4.66 -15.59 -9.19
N LEU A 203 -4.19 -14.33 -9.32
CA LEU A 203 -3.47 -13.60 -8.28
C LEU A 203 -4.41 -12.66 -7.52
N PRO A 204 -4.12 -12.32 -6.26
CA PRO A 204 -4.84 -11.27 -5.53
C PRO A 204 -4.60 -9.91 -6.16
N PHE A 205 -5.60 -9.05 -6.09
CA PHE A 205 -5.62 -7.74 -6.72
C PHE A 205 -5.83 -6.62 -5.70
N ALA A 206 -5.02 -5.56 -5.79
CA ALA A 206 -5.16 -4.35 -4.99
C ALA A 206 -5.47 -3.15 -5.88
N PHE A 207 -6.66 -2.56 -5.71
CA PHE A 207 -7.08 -1.40 -6.49
C PHE A 207 -6.87 -0.10 -5.73
N ALA A 208 -6.23 0.89 -6.36
CA ALA A 208 -5.96 2.19 -5.77
C ALA A 208 -7.19 3.12 -5.86
N HIS A 209 -8.21 2.86 -5.04
CA HIS A 209 -9.44 3.64 -4.97
C HIS A 209 -9.17 5.13 -4.67
N HIS A 210 -8.22 5.42 -3.78
CA HIS A 210 -7.81 6.77 -3.41
C HIS A 210 -7.26 7.62 -4.56
N PHE A 211 -6.92 7.02 -5.71
CA PHE A 211 -6.52 7.71 -6.93
C PHE A 211 -7.60 7.68 -8.02
N SER A 212 -8.47 6.68 -8.01
CA SER A 212 -9.35 6.41 -9.15
C SER A 212 -10.71 5.87 -8.69
N ALA A 213 -11.37 6.59 -7.80
CA ALA A 213 -12.61 6.15 -7.15
C ALA A 213 -13.70 5.72 -8.13
N ALA A 214 -13.91 6.47 -9.21
CA ALA A 214 -14.91 6.18 -10.24
C ALA A 214 -14.68 4.84 -10.97
N ASN A 215 -13.42 4.38 -11.07
CA ASN A 215 -13.08 3.15 -11.78
C ASN A 215 -13.03 1.92 -10.86
N THR A 216 -13.29 2.05 -9.57
CA THR A 216 -13.15 0.96 -8.60
C THR A 216 -14.06 -0.21 -8.92
N VAL A 217 -15.38 0.02 -8.97
CA VAL A 217 -16.37 -1.04 -9.24
C VAL A 217 -16.11 -1.68 -10.60
N PRO A 218 -15.99 -0.94 -11.72
CA PRO A 218 -15.67 -1.53 -13.02
C PRO A 218 -14.40 -2.40 -13.03
N ALA A 219 -13.34 -1.97 -12.32
CA ALA A 219 -12.09 -2.73 -12.26
C ALA A 219 -12.24 -4.01 -11.43
N LEU A 220 -12.95 -3.97 -10.31
CA LEU A 220 -13.20 -5.15 -9.48
C LEU A 220 -14.11 -6.16 -10.19
N ASP A 221 -15.11 -5.71 -10.95
CA ASP A 221 -15.96 -6.57 -11.75
C ASP A 221 -15.17 -7.23 -12.89
N LEU A 222 -14.29 -6.49 -13.56
CA LEU A 222 -13.38 -7.03 -14.56
C LEU A 222 -12.42 -8.07 -13.96
N TYR A 223 -11.86 -7.80 -12.76
CA TYR A 223 -11.03 -8.76 -12.04
C TYR A 223 -11.79 -10.06 -11.77
N ARG A 224 -12.99 -9.97 -11.17
CA ARG A 224 -13.82 -11.13 -10.80
C ARG A 224 -14.25 -11.92 -12.03
N SER A 225 -14.71 -11.24 -13.10
CA SER A 225 -15.16 -11.91 -14.35
C SER A 225 -14.01 -12.53 -15.14
N SER A 226 -12.79 -12.03 -15.00
CA SER A 226 -11.58 -12.58 -15.65
C SER A 226 -10.88 -13.65 -14.81
N PHE A 227 -11.32 -13.86 -13.56
CA PHE A 227 -10.60 -14.71 -12.61
C PHE A 227 -10.58 -16.18 -13.04
N ARG A 228 -9.40 -16.76 -12.94
CA ARG A 228 -9.14 -18.20 -13.12
C ARG A 228 -8.49 -18.74 -11.86
N PRO A 229 -9.04 -19.80 -11.24
CA PRO A 229 -8.39 -20.44 -10.10
C PRO A 229 -6.95 -20.84 -10.41
N SER A 230 -6.07 -20.68 -9.42
CA SER A 230 -4.65 -21.01 -9.51
C SER A 230 -4.20 -21.77 -8.26
N ALA A 231 -2.91 -22.13 -8.19
CA ALA A 231 -2.30 -22.66 -6.97
C ALA A 231 -2.24 -21.60 -5.83
N VAL A 232 -2.46 -20.32 -6.16
CA VAL A 232 -2.43 -19.20 -5.19
C VAL A 232 -3.81 -18.95 -4.59
N LEU A 233 -4.84 -18.88 -5.43
CA LEU A 233 -6.22 -18.60 -5.03
C LEU A 233 -7.21 -19.51 -5.77
N ASP A 234 -8.18 -20.05 -5.02
CA ASP A 234 -9.34 -20.80 -5.50
C ASP A 234 -10.50 -19.89 -5.93
N ARG A 235 -10.55 -18.66 -5.40
CA ARG A 235 -11.55 -17.62 -5.68
C ARG A 235 -10.92 -16.24 -5.63
N PRO A 236 -11.51 -15.21 -6.28
CA PRO A 236 -11.01 -13.86 -6.26
C PRO A 236 -10.78 -13.34 -4.83
N TYR A 237 -9.73 -12.56 -4.64
CA TYR A 237 -9.49 -11.79 -3.43
C TYR A 237 -9.06 -10.37 -3.80
N ALA A 238 -9.92 -9.41 -3.53
CA ALA A 238 -9.76 -8.01 -3.92
C ALA A 238 -9.62 -7.10 -2.70
N MET A 239 -8.55 -6.32 -2.68
CA MET A 239 -8.31 -5.26 -1.71
C MET A 239 -8.45 -3.89 -2.39
N ILE A 240 -8.92 -2.87 -1.68
CA ILE A 240 -8.91 -1.49 -2.17
C ILE A 240 -8.11 -0.59 -1.23
N GLY A 241 -7.24 0.24 -1.82
CA GLY A 241 -6.56 1.32 -1.11
C GLY A 241 -7.47 2.54 -0.99
N VAL A 242 -7.81 2.95 0.22
CA VAL A 242 -8.75 4.04 0.49
C VAL A 242 -8.12 5.12 1.36
N GLY A 243 -8.32 6.40 0.99
CA GLY A 243 -7.96 7.53 1.83
C GLY A 243 -8.92 7.65 3.02
N ALA A 244 -8.40 7.63 4.25
CA ALA A 244 -9.24 7.86 5.42
C ALA A 244 -8.52 8.74 6.45
N VAL A 245 -9.29 9.65 7.10
CA VAL A 245 -8.82 10.55 8.15
C VAL A 245 -9.84 10.60 9.27
N ALA A 246 -9.51 9.99 10.42
CA ALA A 246 -10.30 10.10 11.64
C ALA A 246 -9.70 11.14 12.59
N ALA A 247 -10.55 11.90 13.26
CA ALA A 247 -10.19 12.76 14.37
C ALA A 247 -11.30 12.75 15.42
N ASP A 248 -11.06 13.33 16.60
CA ASP A 248 -12.06 13.36 17.67
C ASP A 248 -13.33 14.16 17.31
N THR A 249 -13.25 15.04 16.28
CA THR A 249 -14.39 15.77 15.71
C THR A 249 -14.35 15.79 14.19
N ALA A 250 -15.49 15.86 13.54
CA ALA A 250 -15.61 16.00 12.08
C ALA A 250 -14.90 17.26 11.54
N HIS A 251 -14.95 18.37 12.29
CA HIS A 251 -14.25 19.61 11.94
C HIS A 251 -12.73 19.39 11.87
N GLU A 252 -12.14 18.80 12.91
CA GLU A 252 -10.70 18.54 12.95
C GLU A 252 -10.28 17.51 11.90
N ALA A 253 -11.08 16.47 11.64
CA ALA A 253 -10.82 15.51 10.59
C ALA A 253 -10.74 16.17 9.21
N ARG A 254 -11.72 17.05 8.88
CA ARG A 254 -11.72 17.81 7.63
C ARG A 254 -10.50 18.74 7.54
N ARG A 255 -10.20 19.45 8.63
CA ARG A 255 -9.04 20.34 8.73
C ARG A 255 -7.72 19.58 8.43
N ARG A 256 -7.57 18.40 9.00
CA ARG A 256 -6.39 17.52 8.74
C ARG A 256 -6.39 16.98 7.32
N ALA A 257 -7.53 16.54 6.79
CA ALA A 257 -7.65 16.03 5.42
C ALA A 257 -7.30 17.09 4.36
N LEU A 258 -7.56 18.39 4.66
CA LEU A 258 -7.24 19.51 3.78
C LEU A 258 -5.74 19.60 3.47
N THR A 259 -4.85 19.13 4.38
CA THR A 259 -3.40 19.10 4.14
C THR A 259 -3.04 18.19 2.97
N GLY A 260 -3.68 17.01 2.90
CA GLY A 260 -3.54 16.07 1.78
C GLY A 260 -4.08 16.64 0.47
N ALA A 261 -5.23 17.34 0.52
CA ALA A 261 -5.84 17.98 -0.64
C ALA A 261 -4.93 19.07 -1.24
N LEU A 262 -4.36 19.95 -0.40
CA LEU A 262 -3.43 20.99 -0.86
C LEU A 262 -2.11 20.35 -1.36
N GLY A 263 -1.61 19.32 -0.71
CA GLY A 263 -0.45 18.56 -1.19
C GLY A 263 -0.66 18.00 -2.59
N MET A 264 -1.82 17.40 -2.85
CA MET A 264 -2.20 16.88 -4.17
C MET A 264 -2.39 17.97 -5.21
N LEU A 265 -2.98 19.12 -4.83
CA LEU A 265 -3.11 20.29 -5.69
C LEU A 265 -1.73 20.80 -6.14
N ARG A 266 -0.78 20.94 -5.19
CA ARG A 266 0.61 21.34 -5.48
C ARG A 266 1.30 20.35 -6.43
N LEU A 267 1.13 19.04 -6.18
CA LEU A 267 1.69 17.99 -7.03
C LEU A 267 1.16 18.09 -8.47
N ARG A 268 -0.15 18.26 -8.67
CA ARG A 268 -0.77 18.43 -10.00
C ARG A 268 -0.30 19.67 -10.75
N ARG A 269 0.14 20.68 -10.03
CA ARG A 269 0.73 21.91 -10.59
C ARG A 269 2.21 21.78 -10.92
N GLY A 270 2.81 20.60 -10.70
CA GLY A 270 4.25 20.42 -10.85
C GLY A 270 5.09 21.15 -9.79
N GLN A 271 4.51 21.41 -8.64
CA GLN A 271 5.13 22.08 -7.49
C GLN A 271 5.15 21.14 -6.26
N PRO A 272 5.75 19.93 -6.37
CA PRO A 272 5.80 19.02 -5.25
C PRO A 272 6.56 19.65 -4.07
N ALA A 273 5.99 19.55 -2.88
CA ALA A 273 6.56 20.09 -1.64
C ALA A 273 6.23 19.12 -0.48
N PRO A 274 6.89 19.22 0.67
CA PRO A 274 6.44 18.56 1.89
C PRO A 274 4.95 18.84 2.16
N LEU A 275 4.29 17.92 2.85
CA LEU A 275 2.86 18.05 3.13
C LEU A 275 2.61 19.31 3.99
N PRO A 276 1.72 20.22 3.57
CA PRO A 276 1.50 21.49 4.28
C PRO A 276 0.91 21.25 5.67
N THR A 277 1.14 22.20 6.59
CA THR A 277 0.45 22.21 7.88
C THR A 277 -1.06 22.49 7.70
N PRO A 278 -1.90 22.18 8.69
CA PRO A 278 -3.32 22.56 8.66
C PRO A 278 -3.52 24.08 8.50
N GLU A 279 -2.70 24.90 9.18
CA GLU A 279 -2.76 26.36 9.10
C GLU A 279 -2.41 26.88 7.71
N GLU A 280 -1.36 26.30 7.07
CA GLU A 280 -1.01 26.61 5.69
C GLU A 280 -2.12 26.23 4.72
N ALA A 281 -2.76 25.08 4.95
CA ALA A 281 -3.84 24.60 4.10
C ALA A 281 -5.09 25.47 4.24
N GLU A 282 -5.44 25.91 5.43
CA GLU A 282 -6.57 26.83 5.67
C GLU A 282 -6.31 28.24 5.12
N ALA A 283 -5.08 28.76 5.26
CA ALA A 283 -4.71 30.07 4.81
C ALA A 283 -4.44 30.21 3.31
N HIS A 284 -4.38 29.07 2.58
CA HIS A 284 -4.08 29.07 1.14
C HIS A 284 -5.17 29.83 0.36
N PRO A 285 -4.80 30.78 -0.53
CA PRO A 285 -5.77 31.59 -1.28
C PRO A 285 -6.35 30.81 -2.48
N TYR A 286 -7.17 29.80 -2.21
CA TYR A 286 -7.76 28.97 -3.26
C TYR A 286 -8.58 29.80 -4.25
N SER A 287 -8.28 29.70 -5.54
CA SER A 287 -9.17 30.12 -6.61
C SER A 287 -10.45 29.26 -6.62
N GLU A 288 -11.46 29.65 -7.38
CA GLU A 288 -12.70 28.89 -7.51
C GLU A 288 -12.47 27.48 -8.08
N VAL A 289 -11.60 27.36 -9.10
CA VAL A 289 -11.21 26.07 -9.70
C VAL A 289 -10.50 25.18 -8.69
N GLU A 290 -9.61 25.75 -7.88
CA GLU A 290 -8.88 25.00 -6.85
C GLU A 290 -9.79 24.56 -5.72
N ARG A 291 -10.75 25.37 -5.31
CA ARG A 291 -11.79 24.95 -4.35
C ARG A 291 -12.58 23.77 -4.88
N GLY A 292 -13.01 23.82 -6.14
CA GLY A 292 -13.68 22.68 -6.77
C GLY A 292 -12.86 21.40 -6.75
N PHE A 293 -11.56 21.50 -7.08
CA PHE A 293 -10.63 20.36 -7.00
C PHE A 293 -10.49 19.82 -5.57
N VAL A 294 -10.32 20.69 -4.58
CA VAL A 294 -10.16 20.32 -3.18
C VAL A 294 -11.41 19.60 -2.65
N GLU A 295 -12.61 20.12 -2.96
CA GLU A 295 -13.86 19.48 -2.56
C GLU A 295 -14.05 18.11 -3.24
N ASP A 296 -13.74 17.99 -4.53
CA ASP A 296 -13.76 16.71 -5.24
C ASP A 296 -12.78 15.70 -4.61
N TRP A 297 -11.57 16.14 -4.30
CA TRP A 297 -10.58 15.28 -3.64
C TRP A 297 -11.05 14.84 -2.25
N LEU A 298 -11.57 15.77 -1.43
CA LEU A 298 -12.09 15.48 -0.10
C LEU A 298 -13.30 14.54 -0.14
N SER A 299 -14.14 14.62 -1.18
CA SER A 299 -15.28 13.71 -1.35
C SER A 299 -14.88 12.26 -1.55
N ASN A 300 -13.65 12.01 -2.01
CA ASN A 300 -13.07 10.67 -2.19
C ASN A 300 -12.26 10.19 -0.97
N VAL A 301 -12.13 11.00 0.08
CA VAL A 301 -11.50 10.65 1.35
C VAL A 301 -12.57 10.45 2.42
N VAL A 302 -12.60 9.29 3.05
CA VAL A 302 -13.49 9.03 4.18
C VAL A 302 -12.98 9.80 5.40
N HIS A 303 -13.63 10.90 5.79
CA HIS A 303 -13.14 11.70 6.92
C HIS A 303 -14.26 12.11 7.88
N GLY A 304 -13.94 12.17 9.16
CA GLY A 304 -14.91 12.51 10.20
C GLY A 304 -14.48 12.02 11.60
N ASP A 305 -15.43 12.04 12.51
CA ASP A 305 -15.30 11.35 13.78
C ASP A 305 -15.26 9.82 13.57
N PRO A 306 -14.90 9.03 14.59
CA PRO A 306 -14.76 7.57 14.46
C PRO A 306 -16.00 6.86 13.91
N ALA A 307 -17.20 7.28 14.33
CA ALA A 307 -18.45 6.67 13.87
C ALA A 307 -18.72 6.97 12.38
N THR A 308 -18.50 8.22 11.97
CA THR A 308 -18.61 8.64 10.57
C THR A 308 -17.62 7.90 9.68
N VAL A 309 -16.36 7.74 10.11
CA VAL A 309 -15.34 7.04 9.34
C VAL A 309 -15.68 5.55 9.23
N ARG A 310 -16.12 4.90 10.31
CA ARG A 310 -16.58 3.51 10.26
C ARG A 310 -17.70 3.33 9.25
N ALA A 311 -18.77 4.13 9.36
CA ALA A 311 -19.91 4.05 8.45
C ALA A 311 -19.50 4.25 6.98
N GLY A 312 -18.60 5.21 6.71
CA GLY A 312 -18.10 5.47 5.36
C GLY A 312 -17.28 4.32 4.78
N LEU A 313 -16.41 3.70 5.57
CA LEU A 313 -15.61 2.54 5.18
C LEU A 313 -16.48 1.29 4.96
N GLU A 314 -17.46 1.04 5.83
CA GLU A 314 -18.42 -0.07 5.68
C GLU A 314 -19.28 0.10 4.42
N ALA A 315 -19.82 1.30 4.17
CA ALA A 315 -20.58 1.61 2.94
C ALA A 315 -19.72 1.44 1.67
N LEU A 316 -18.45 1.83 1.71
CA LEU A 316 -17.52 1.62 0.61
C LEU A 316 -17.27 0.14 0.37
N ARG A 317 -17.03 -0.63 1.42
CA ARG A 317 -16.87 -2.09 1.34
C ARG A 317 -18.11 -2.76 0.75
N GLU A 318 -19.31 -2.41 1.20
CA GLU A 318 -20.56 -2.96 0.68
C GLU A 318 -20.74 -2.64 -0.82
N ARG A 319 -20.50 -1.39 -1.21
CA ARG A 319 -20.62 -0.94 -2.62
C ARG A 319 -19.63 -1.64 -3.54
N THR A 320 -18.42 -1.92 -3.07
CA THR A 320 -17.35 -2.50 -3.90
C THR A 320 -17.25 -4.03 -3.78
N GLY A 321 -17.79 -4.61 -2.70
CA GLY A 321 -17.59 -6.01 -2.36
C GLY A 321 -16.11 -6.35 -2.12
N ALA A 322 -15.28 -5.39 -1.69
CA ALA A 322 -13.89 -5.64 -1.39
C ALA A 322 -13.73 -6.60 -0.21
N ASP A 323 -12.76 -7.50 -0.32
CA ASP A 323 -12.44 -8.48 0.73
C ASP A 323 -11.57 -7.86 1.83
N GLU A 324 -10.87 -6.74 1.54
CA GLU A 324 -9.97 -6.05 2.47
C GLU A 324 -9.92 -4.54 2.15
N LEU A 325 -9.80 -3.70 3.18
CA LEU A 325 -9.61 -2.26 3.05
C LEU A 325 -8.19 -1.87 3.52
N MET A 326 -7.42 -1.27 2.64
CA MET A 326 -6.09 -0.76 2.94
C MET A 326 -6.14 0.76 3.10
N ILE A 327 -5.98 1.21 4.32
CA ILE A 327 -6.13 2.61 4.72
C ILE A 327 -4.82 3.37 4.44
N THR A 328 -4.93 4.52 3.76
CA THR A 328 -3.86 5.52 3.68
C THR A 328 -4.33 6.83 4.28
N THR A 329 -3.49 7.44 5.12
CA THR A 329 -3.83 8.69 5.83
C THR A 329 -2.82 9.77 5.48
N SER A 330 -3.23 10.68 4.60
CA SER A 330 -2.40 11.82 4.14
C SER A 330 -2.70 13.06 5.00
N VAL A 331 -2.09 13.11 6.19
CA VAL A 331 -2.21 14.23 7.12
C VAL A 331 -0.84 14.70 7.57
N HIS A 332 -0.70 16.00 7.88
CA HIS A 332 0.51 16.57 8.43
C HIS A 332 0.72 16.11 9.88
N GLY A 333 1.98 15.80 10.22
CA GLY A 333 2.40 15.48 11.56
C GLY A 333 2.19 14.02 11.98
N GLY A 334 3.26 13.40 12.51
CA GLY A 334 3.26 12.02 12.97
C GLY A 334 2.19 11.71 14.03
N PRO A 335 2.06 12.51 15.10
CA PRO A 335 1.04 12.27 16.14
C PRO A 335 -0.38 12.27 15.59
N ALA A 336 -0.73 13.19 14.69
CA ALA A 336 -2.05 13.26 14.09
C ALA A 336 -2.34 12.02 13.21
N ARG A 337 -1.32 11.55 12.46
CA ARG A 337 -1.41 10.34 11.65
C ARG A 337 -1.62 9.09 12.52
N LEU A 338 -0.83 8.91 13.56
CA LEU A 338 -0.98 7.83 14.53
C LEU A 338 -2.39 7.83 15.16
N ARG A 339 -2.86 9.00 15.64
CA ARG A 339 -4.19 9.13 16.25
C ARG A 339 -5.31 8.76 15.28
N SER A 340 -5.20 9.11 13.99
CA SER A 340 -6.20 8.73 13.00
C SER A 340 -6.32 7.21 12.85
N TYR A 341 -5.21 6.47 12.75
CA TYR A 341 -5.25 5.01 12.68
C TYR A 341 -5.75 4.37 13.98
N GLU A 342 -5.38 4.92 15.14
CA GLU A 342 -5.89 4.47 16.44
C GLU A 342 -7.42 4.59 16.51
N LEU A 343 -7.96 5.77 16.17
CA LEU A 343 -9.40 6.02 16.16
C LEU A 343 -10.16 5.10 15.19
N ILE A 344 -9.57 4.79 14.03
CA ILE A 344 -10.16 3.83 13.09
C ILE A 344 -10.17 2.43 13.74
N ALA A 345 -9.08 1.99 14.37
CA ALA A 345 -9.03 0.70 15.03
C ALA A 345 -10.02 0.60 16.22
N GLU A 346 -10.16 1.68 16.99
CA GLU A 346 -11.18 1.80 18.06
C GLU A 346 -12.59 1.66 17.48
N ALA A 347 -12.90 2.40 16.43
CA ALA A 347 -14.23 2.39 15.81
C ALA A 347 -14.63 1.00 15.29
N PHE A 348 -13.68 0.20 14.85
CA PHE A 348 -13.91 -1.17 14.39
C PHE A 348 -13.75 -2.22 15.49
N GLY A 349 -13.61 -1.83 16.75
CA GLY A 349 -13.46 -2.74 17.88
C GLY A 349 -12.22 -3.65 17.78
N MET A 350 -11.18 -3.20 17.08
CA MET A 350 -9.98 -4.02 16.82
C MET A 350 -9.00 -4.02 17.99
N LEU A 351 -9.09 -3.03 18.87
CA LEU A 351 -8.20 -2.93 20.04
C LEU A 351 -8.48 -4.09 20.99
N ARG A 352 -7.45 -4.86 21.30
CA ARG A 352 -7.54 -5.82 22.40
C ARG A 352 -7.64 -5.05 23.70
N GLU A 353 -8.57 -5.42 24.59
CA GLU A 353 -8.51 -5.00 25.96
C GLU A 353 -7.10 -5.29 26.49
N ARG A 354 -6.43 -4.27 27.02
CA ARG A 354 -5.14 -4.47 27.70
C ARG A 354 -5.39 -5.42 28.86
N GLY A 355 -5.07 -6.69 28.68
CA GLY A 355 -4.94 -7.58 29.82
C GLY A 355 -3.94 -6.95 30.80
N PRO A 356 -4.11 -7.16 32.14
CA PRO A 356 -3.25 -6.53 33.12
C PRO A 356 -1.78 -6.79 32.77
N GLU A 357 -1.00 -5.71 32.68
CA GLU A 357 0.45 -5.78 32.48
C GLU A 357 1.01 -6.80 33.48
N ARG A 358 1.53 -7.90 32.96
CA ARG A 358 2.34 -8.79 33.82
C ARG A 358 3.56 -7.97 34.20
N ALA A 359 3.55 -7.51 35.46
CA ALA A 359 4.73 -6.97 36.11
C ALA A 359 5.83 -8.02 35.96
N ILE A 360 6.86 -7.69 35.17
CA ILE A 360 8.09 -8.47 35.11
C ILE A 360 8.78 -8.24 36.45
N ALA A 361 8.77 -9.27 37.27
CA ALA A 361 9.52 -9.31 38.52
C ALA A 361 11.00 -9.60 38.23
#